data_5de928bbba42f0dca1a31997fd2ee584
#
_entry.id   5de928bbba42f0dca1a31997fd2ee584
#
_cell.length_a   1.000
_cell.length_b   1.000
_cell.length_c   1.000
_cell.angle_alpha   90.00
_cell.angle_beta   90.00
_cell.angle_gamma   90.00
#
_symmetry.space_group_name_H-M   'P 1'
#
loop_
_entity.id
_entity.type
_entity.pdbx_description
1 polymer ?
#
loop_
_entity_poly.entity_id
_entity_poly.type
_entity_poly.pdbx_seq_one_letter_code
_entity_poly.pdbx_strand_id
1 'polypeptide(L)'
;MKTEKMDFDSLTAEQIGKLFPIRIVPYNPDWEMLFEREKVLITEVLDKDVTFGIEHFGSTSIVGLAAKPTIDTMVEVSKLSDELKQVITRKLETIGYGNMYNSENDSKMTFGKGYDENYACTQTYHVHIREKGDVPQDEIYFRDYLRDNVVACDEYAKLKYALAEKYQFNREEYTQAKTEFITKITELQKNKNR
;
A
#
# COMPACT_ATOMS: atom_id res chain seq x y z
N MET A 1 10.78 26.94 -10.30
CA MET A 1 11.88 25.98 -10.22
C MET A 1 11.27 24.61 -10.54
N LYS A 2 11.79 23.90 -11.55
CA LYS A 2 11.38 22.50 -11.79
C LYS A 2 11.96 21.68 -10.64
N THR A 3 11.11 21.10 -9.80
CA THR A 3 11.53 20.07 -8.84
C THR A 3 12.05 18.89 -9.66
N GLU A 4 13.33 18.59 -9.57
CA GLU A 4 13.89 17.38 -10.15
C GLU A 4 13.19 16.20 -9.46
N LYS A 5 12.59 15.32 -10.24
CA LYS A 5 12.02 14.07 -9.72
C LYS A 5 13.17 13.26 -9.10
N MET A 6 13.00 12.88 -7.84
CA MET A 6 13.95 12.00 -7.18
C MET A 6 14.04 10.68 -7.94
N ASP A 7 15.23 10.33 -8.38
CA ASP A 7 15.50 9.07 -9.04
C ASP A 7 15.74 7.98 -7.97
N PHE A 8 14.66 7.31 -7.56
CA PHE A 8 14.72 6.22 -6.58
C PHE A 8 15.56 5.05 -7.05
N ASP A 9 15.70 4.85 -8.37
CA ASP A 9 16.46 3.74 -8.94
C ASP A 9 17.97 3.90 -8.72
N SER A 10 18.42 5.14 -8.45
CA SER A 10 19.83 5.43 -8.14
C SER A 10 20.20 5.23 -6.66
N LEU A 11 19.21 5.05 -5.77
CA LEU A 11 19.41 4.96 -4.32
C LEU A 11 19.53 3.52 -3.84
N THR A 12 20.43 3.27 -2.90
CA THR A 12 20.48 1.99 -2.19
C THR A 12 19.31 1.85 -1.21
N ALA A 13 18.94 0.61 -0.84
CA ALA A 13 17.89 0.35 0.15
C ALA A 13 18.18 1.04 1.50
N GLU A 14 19.45 1.13 1.91
CA GLU A 14 19.86 1.85 3.12
C GLU A 14 19.64 3.36 3.00
N GLN A 15 19.97 3.95 1.85
CA GLN A 15 19.72 5.37 1.60
C GLN A 15 18.22 5.68 1.62
N ILE A 16 17.41 4.86 0.94
CA ILE A 16 15.96 4.98 0.97
C ILE A 16 15.41 4.85 2.40
N GLY A 17 15.94 3.91 3.19
CA GLY A 17 15.54 3.73 4.58
C GLY A 17 15.83 4.95 5.46
N LYS A 18 17.00 5.61 5.26
CA LYS A 18 17.37 6.84 6.00
C LYS A 18 16.54 8.05 5.58
N LEU A 19 16.21 8.15 4.29
CA LEU A 19 15.39 9.23 3.74
C LEU A 19 13.92 9.11 4.17
N PHE A 20 13.39 7.88 4.18
CA PHE A 20 12.01 7.57 4.52
C PHE A 20 11.95 6.53 5.66
N PRO A 21 12.30 6.91 6.89
CA PRO A 21 12.32 5.99 8.02
C PRO A 21 10.91 5.44 8.29
N ILE A 22 10.88 4.23 8.83
CA ILE A 22 9.62 3.61 9.26
C ILE A 22 9.11 4.37 10.48
N ARG A 23 7.94 4.97 10.33
CA ARG A 23 7.27 5.71 11.38
C ARG A 23 5.86 5.17 11.53
N ILE A 24 5.54 4.65 12.71
CA ILE A 24 4.20 4.22 13.08
C ILE A 24 3.55 5.37 13.85
N VAL A 25 2.37 5.77 13.42
CA VAL A 25 1.55 6.81 14.07
C VAL A 25 0.26 6.19 14.60
N PRO A 26 -0.38 6.80 15.62
CA PRO A 26 -1.73 6.41 16.01
C PRO A 26 -2.70 6.45 14.84
N TYR A 27 -3.80 5.70 14.95
CA TYR A 27 -4.87 5.76 13.95
C TYR A 27 -5.32 7.20 13.70
N ASN A 28 -5.41 7.58 12.43
CA ASN A 28 -5.95 8.86 12.02
C ASN A 28 -7.33 8.64 11.36
N PRO A 29 -8.42 9.21 11.92
CA PRO A 29 -9.77 9.06 11.34
C PRO A 29 -9.92 9.67 9.94
N ASP A 30 -9.02 10.56 9.53
CA ASP A 30 -9.03 11.15 8.20
C ASP A 30 -8.60 10.16 7.09
N TRP A 31 -8.01 9.00 7.41
CA TRP A 31 -7.53 8.05 6.40
C TRP A 31 -8.63 7.54 5.48
N GLU A 32 -9.84 7.33 6.01
CA GLU A 32 -10.97 6.93 5.17
C GLU A 32 -11.34 8.02 4.16
N MET A 33 -11.43 9.27 4.61
CA MET A 33 -11.71 10.42 3.73
C MET A 33 -10.58 10.62 2.70
N LEU A 34 -9.32 10.43 3.10
CA LEU A 34 -8.18 10.52 2.20
C LEU A 34 -8.23 9.42 1.12
N PHE A 35 -8.61 8.20 1.51
CA PHE A 35 -8.83 7.11 0.55
C PHE A 35 -9.96 7.45 -0.44
N GLU A 36 -11.13 7.90 0.03
CA GLU A 36 -12.26 8.22 -0.85
C GLU A 36 -11.93 9.33 -1.85
N ARG A 37 -11.17 10.36 -1.44
CA ARG A 37 -10.67 11.40 -2.34
C ARG A 37 -9.74 10.83 -3.42
N GLU A 38 -8.83 9.96 -3.01
CA GLU A 38 -7.87 9.34 -3.94
C GLU A 38 -8.58 8.38 -4.89
N LYS A 39 -9.55 7.63 -4.41
CA LYS A 39 -10.42 6.75 -5.22
C LYS A 39 -11.15 7.51 -6.32
N VAL A 40 -11.67 8.72 -6.02
CA VAL A 40 -12.30 9.59 -7.03
C VAL A 40 -11.29 9.94 -8.13
N LEU A 41 -10.09 10.42 -7.76
CA LEU A 41 -9.05 10.78 -8.72
C LEU A 41 -8.63 9.59 -9.60
N ILE A 42 -8.45 8.41 -9.00
CA ILE A 42 -8.11 7.19 -9.73
C ILE A 42 -9.25 6.79 -10.70
N THR A 43 -10.51 6.88 -10.23
CA THR A 43 -11.69 6.56 -11.05
C THR A 43 -11.86 7.51 -12.23
N GLU A 44 -11.47 8.79 -12.07
CA GLU A 44 -11.56 9.79 -13.14
C GLU A 44 -10.52 9.55 -14.25
N VAL A 45 -9.34 9.04 -13.90
CA VAL A 45 -8.27 8.84 -14.89
C VAL A 45 -8.24 7.43 -15.46
N LEU A 46 -8.65 6.41 -14.71
CA LEU A 46 -8.69 5.03 -15.21
C LEU A 46 -10.02 4.76 -15.93
N ASP A 47 -9.93 3.97 -17.00
CA ASP A 47 -11.08 3.61 -17.82
C ASP A 47 -12.01 2.63 -17.06
N LYS A 48 -13.31 2.95 -17.04
CA LYS A 48 -14.33 2.13 -16.38
C LYS A 48 -14.54 0.76 -17.05
N ASP A 49 -14.22 0.66 -18.33
CA ASP A 49 -14.36 -0.59 -19.08
C ASP A 49 -13.29 -1.63 -18.70
N VAL A 50 -12.20 -1.19 -18.10
CA VAL A 50 -11.10 -2.07 -17.69
C VAL A 50 -10.90 -2.14 -16.17
N THR A 51 -11.59 -1.30 -15.40
CA THR A 51 -11.50 -1.24 -13.92
C THR A 51 -12.74 -1.87 -13.30
N PHE A 52 -12.57 -2.93 -12.49
CA PHE A 52 -13.67 -3.69 -11.88
C PHE A 52 -13.91 -3.37 -10.41
N GLY A 53 -12.88 -2.95 -9.70
CA GLY A 53 -12.97 -2.65 -8.27
C GLY A 53 -11.84 -1.74 -7.79
N ILE A 54 -12.16 -0.90 -6.81
CA ILE A 54 -11.18 -0.06 -6.09
C ILE A 54 -11.49 -0.20 -4.61
N GLU A 55 -10.53 -0.74 -3.84
CA GLU A 55 -10.70 -1.01 -2.41
C GLU A 55 -9.57 -0.40 -1.56
N HIS A 56 -9.94 0.10 -0.37
CA HIS A 56 -8.99 0.45 0.67
C HIS A 56 -8.54 -0.82 1.39
N PHE A 57 -7.25 -1.10 1.35
CA PHE A 57 -6.67 -2.22 2.09
C PHE A 57 -5.44 -1.77 2.90
N GLY A 58 -4.68 -2.70 3.45
CA GLY A 58 -3.56 -2.35 4.32
C GLY A 58 -4.00 -1.79 5.69
N SER A 59 -3.03 -1.39 6.49
CA SER A 59 -3.26 -1.05 7.91
C SER A 59 -4.10 0.21 8.14
N THR A 60 -4.05 1.18 7.22
CA THR A 60 -4.82 2.44 7.34
C THR A 60 -6.31 2.25 7.08
N SER A 61 -6.70 1.13 6.46
CA SER A 61 -8.10 0.77 6.24
C SER A 61 -8.78 0.17 7.47
N ILE A 62 -8.05 -0.03 8.58
CA ILE A 62 -8.54 -0.71 9.79
C ILE A 62 -8.69 0.34 10.88
N VAL A 63 -9.94 0.58 11.30
CA VAL A 63 -10.26 1.58 12.34
C VAL A 63 -9.54 1.27 13.65
N GLY A 64 -8.91 2.26 14.24
CA GLY A 64 -8.16 2.14 15.49
C GLY A 64 -6.73 1.61 15.36
N LEU A 65 -6.33 1.08 14.21
CA LEU A 65 -5.00 0.47 14.04
C LEU A 65 -3.92 1.53 13.78
N ALA A 66 -2.93 1.63 14.66
CA ALA A 66 -1.72 2.42 14.40
C ALA A 66 -0.98 1.90 13.17
N ALA A 67 -0.52 2.79 12.29
CA ALA A 67 0.08 2.41 11.01
C ALA A 67 1.16 3.40 10.54
N LYS A 68 1.91 3.01 9.51
CA LYS A 68 2.57 4.02 8.66
C LYS A 68 1.47 4.84 7.97
N PRO A 69 1.62 6.16 7.82
CA PRO A 69 0.60 7.00 7.18
C PRO A 69 0.62 6.79 5.65
N THR A 70 0.27 5.59 5.21
CA THR A 70 0.21 5.18 3.81
C THR A 70 -1.18 4.67 3.50
N ILE A 71 -1.86 5.30 2.54
CA ILE A 71 -3.13 4.79 2.01
C ILE A 71 -2.81 3.77 0.93
N ASP A 72 -3.12 2.52 1.18
CA ASP A 72 -2.95 1.43 0.23
C ASP A 72 -4.27 1.19 -0.51
N THR A 73 -4.27 1.39 -1.82
CA THR A 73 -5.43 1.23 -2.71
C THR A 73 -5.21 0.03 -3.64
N MET A 74 -6.11 -0.94 -3.59
CA MET A 74 -6.18 -2.04 -4.54
C MET A 74 -7.05 -1.63 -5.72
N VAL A 75 -6.58 -1.79 -6.94
CA VAL A 75 -7.35 -1.58 -8.17
C VAL A 75 -7.34 -2.86 -8.98
N GLU A 76 -8.52 -3.45 -9.14
CA GLU A 76 -8.72 -4.63 -9.96
C GLU A 76 -9.02 -4.22 -11.40
N VAL A 77 -8.23 -4.74 -12.35
CA VAL A 77 -8.36 -4.43 -13.78
C VAL A 77 -8.53 -5.70 -14.62
N SER A 78 -8.86 -5.52 -15.90
CA SER A 78 -8.77 -6.59 -16.88
C SER A 78 -7.33 -7.10 -17.04
N LYS A 79 -7.13 -8.09 -17.90
CA LYS A 79 -5.80 -8.63 -18.17
C LYS A 79 -4.80 -7.53 -18.58
N LEU A 80 -3.66 -7.47 -17.90
CA LEU A 80 -2.61 -6.46 -18.10
C LEU A 80 -1.78 -6.80 -19.34
N SER A 81 -2.24 -6.34 -20.52
CA SER A 81 -1.36 -6.29 -21.68
C SER A 81 -0.32 -5.17 -21.53
N ASP A 82 0.74 -5.22 -22.31
CA ASP A 82 1.79 -4.17 -22.30
C ASP A 82 1.22 -2.80 -22.68
N GLU A 83 0.25 -2.75 -23.60
CA GLU A 83 -0.44 -1.52 -23.97
C GLU A 83 -1.24 -0.96 -22.78
N LEU A 84 -1.99 -1.82 -22.06
CA LEU A 84 -2.78 -1.40 -20.91
C LEU A 84 -1.88 -0.93 -19.77
N LYS A 85 -0.75 -1.60 -19.51
CA LYS A 85 0.25 -1.16 -18.52
C LYS A 85 0.76 0.26 -18.84
N GLN A 86 1.10 0.54 -20.11
CA GLN A 86 1.54 1.87 -20.53
C GLN A 86 0.44 2.92 -20.37
N VAL A 87 -0.81 2.57 -20.67
CA VAL A 87 -1.95 3.47 -20.51
C VAL A 87 -2.15 3.81 -19.02
N ILE A 88 -2.19 2.79 -18.16
CA ILE A 88 -2.34 2.96 -16.70
C ILE A 88 -1.21 3.83 -16.16
N THR A 89 0.03 3.55 -16.51
CA THR A 89 1.19 4.33 -16.06
C THR A 89 1.04 5.80 -16.40
N ARG A 90 0.81 6.13 -17.68
CA ARG A 90 0.62 7.52 -18.11
C ARG A 90 -0.54 8.22 -17.40
N LYS A 91 -1.65 7.53 -17.20
CA LYS A 91 -2.83 8.08 -16.54
C LYS A 91 -2.58 8.35 -15.06
N LEU A 92 -1.97 7.43 -14.33
CA LEU A 92 -1.63 7.61 -12.91
C LEU A 92 -0.57 8.70 -12.70
N GLU A 93 0.38 8.86 -13.64
CA GLU A 93 1.36 9.96 -13.62
C GLU A 93 0.69 11.33 -13.68
N THR A 94 -0.44 11.48 -14.38
CA THR A 94 -1.17 12.77 -14.45
C THR A 94 -1.71 13.24 -13.09
N ILE A 95 -1.90 12.30 -12.15
CA ILE A 95 -2.38 12.59 -10.79
C ILE A 95 -1.29 12.40 -9.71
N GLY A 96 -0.01 12.39 -10.16
CA GLY A 96 1.16 12.47 -9.30
C GLY A 96 1.73 11.14 -8.81
N TYR A 97 1.28 10.00 -9.33
CA TYR A 97 1.89 8.71 -9.04
C TYR A 97 3.14 8.45 -9.88
N GLY A 98 4.14 7.81 -9.26
CA GLY A 98 5.28 7.23 -9.95
C GLY A 98 5.28 5.71 -9.84
N ASN A 99 5.80 5.00 -10.83
CA ASN A 99 5.99 3.56 -10.74
C ASN A 99 7.05 3.25 -9.67
N MET A 100 6.75 2.35 -8.73
CA MET A 100 7.65 2.03 -7.61
C MET A 100 8.47 0.78 -7.84
N TYR A 101 7.99 -0.16 -8.65
CA TYR A 101 8.67 -1.44 -8.89
C TYR A 101 8.42 -1.91 -10.31
N ASN A 102 9.50 -2.16 -11.04
CA ASN A 102 9.47 -3.02 -12.21
C ASN A 102 9.36 -4.47 -11.71
N SER A 103 8.13 -4.93 -11.45
CA SER A 103 7.91 -6.30 -11.06
C SER A 103 8.15 -7.19 -12.28
N GLU A 104 8.96 -8.24 -12.11
CA GLU A 104 9.08 -9.32 -13.12
C GLU A 104 7.75 -10.08 -13.31
N ASN A 105 6.77 -9.82 -12.44
CA ASN A 105 5.45 -10.42 -12.50
C ASN A 105 4.54 -9.55 -13.38
N ASP A 106 4.22 -10.06 -14.56
CA ASP A 106 3.40 -9.39 -15.56
C ASP A 106 1.96 -9.05 -15.13
N SER A 107 1.43 -9.69 -14.08
CA SER A 107 0.06 -9.48 -13.58
C SER A 107 -0.08 -8.40 -12.52
N LYS A 108 1.01 -7.67 -12.19
CA LYS A 108 1.04 -6.70 -11.08
C LYS A 108 1.76 -5.42 -11.43
N MET A 109 1.21 -4.28 -10.94
CA MET A 109 1.91 -3.00 -10.96
C MET A 109 1.73 -2.32 -9.60
N THR A 110 2.71 -1.53 -9.16
CA THR A 110 2.63 -0.77 -7.92
C THR A 110 3.14 0.65 -8.16
N PHE A 111 2.34 1.62 -7.73
CA PHE A 111 2.64 3.04 -7.85
C PHE A 111 2.65 3.71 -6.49
N GLY A 112 3.45 4.76 -6.35
CA GLY A 112 3.55 5.55 -5.14
C GLY A 112 3.40 7.04 -5.40
N LYS A 113 2.85 7.76 -4.40
CA LYS A 113 2.68 9.20 -4.40
C LYS A 113 2.92 9.77 -3.01
N GLY A 114 3.36 11.02 -2.90
CA GLY A 114 3.62 11.70 -1.63
C GLY A 114 5.03 11.48 -1.09
N TYR A 115 5.95 11.01 -1.91
CA TYR A 115 7.37 10.95 -1.63
C TYR A 115 8.03 12.20 -2.21
N ASP A 116 8.37 13.18 -1.37
CA ASP A 116 8.97 14.43 -1.79
C ASP A 116 10.44 14.56 -1.37
N GLU A 117 11.15 15.52 -1.98
CA GLU A 117 12.56 15.78 -1.75
C GLU A 117 12.87 16.29 -0.34
N ASN A 118 11.88 16.81 0.37
CA ASN A 118 12.05 17.34 1.72
C ASN A 118 11.92 16.26 2.78
N TYR A 119 11.71 14.98 2.37
CA TYR A 119 11.56 13.80 3.23
C TYR A 119 10.48 13.95 4.33
N ALA A 120 9.66 14.98 4.20
CA ALA A 120 8.56 15.28 5.12
C ALA A 120 7.29 14.51 4.74
N CYS A 121 7.42 13.25 4.37
CA CYS A 121 6.29 12.40 4.02
C CYS A 121 5.36 12.23 5.23
N THR A 122 4.43 13.16 5.38
CA THR A 122 3.40 13.07 6.42
C THR A 122 2.27 12.13 6.02
N GLN A 123 2.04 11.96 4.71
CA GLN A 123 1.05 11.08 4.11
C GLN A 123 1.53 10.60 2.76
N THR A 124 1.51 9.28 2.53
CA THR A 124 1.82 8.65 1.25
C THR A 124 0.66 7.81 0.75
N TYR A 125 0.65 7.51 -0.55
CA TYR A 125 -0.38 6.71 -1.20
C TYR A 125 0.28 5.66 -2.08
N HIS A 126 -0.22 4.45 -2.01
CA HIS A 126 0.16 3.38 -2.92
C HIS A 126 -1.06 2.89 -3.70
N VAL A 127 -0.88 2.67 -4.98
CA VAL A 127 -1.87 2.01 -5.85
C VAL A 127 -1.29 0.69 -6.31
N HIS A 128 -1.99 -0.38 -5.99
CA HIS A 128 -1.66 -1.74 -6.36
C HIS A 128 -2.64 -2.21 -7.44
N ILE A 129 -2.17 -2.25 -8.69
CA ILE A 129 -2.95 -2.76 -9.81
C ILE A 129 -2.82 -4.29 -9.85
N ARG A 130 -3.95 -4.98 -9.97
CA ARG A 130 -4.03 -6.44 -10.03
C ARG A 130 -4.99 -6.86 -11.13
N GLU A 131 -4.67 -7.95 -11.82
CA GLU A 131 -5.61 -8.55 -12.75
C GLU A 131 -6.82 -9.13 -12.01
N LYS A 132 -7.98 -9.10 -12.67
CA LYS A 132 -9.21 -9.71 -12.17
C LYS A 132 -9.00 -11.20 -11.90
N GLY A 133 -9.30 -11.61 -10.66
CA GLY A 133 -9.07 -12.97 -10.19
C GLY A 133 -7.68 -13.23 -9.61
N ASP A 134 -6.74 -12.28 -9.73
CA ASP A 134 -5.41 -12.31 -9.08
C ASP A 134 -5.33 -11.32 -7.90
N VAL A 135 -6.48 -10.92 -7.38
CA VAL A 135 -6.55 -10.10 -6.16
C VAL A 135 -6.04 -10.94 -5.00
N PRO A 136 -5.03 -10.46 -4.24
CA PRO A 136 -4.49 -11.20 -3.13
C PRO A 136 -5.51 -11.31 -2.00
N GLN A 137 -6.27 -12.41 -2.01
CA GLN A 137 -7.30 -12.71 -1.01
C GLN A 137 -6.73 -12.67 0.41
N ASP A 138 -5.45 -13.03 0.58
CA ASP A 138 -4.76 -13.06 1.86
C ASP A 138 -4.67 -11.68 2.52
N GLU A 139 -4.42 -10.63 1.74
CA GLU A 139 -4.39 -9.24 2.25
C GLU A 139 -5.78 -8.77 2.67
N ILE A 140 -6.81 -9.18 1.94
CA ILE A 140 -8.21 -8.90 2.26
C ILE A 140 -8.65 -9.69 3.49
N TYR A 141 -8.34 -10.98 3.57
CA TYR A 141 -8.63 -11.81 4.75
C TYR A 141 -7.95 -11.27 6.02
N PHE A 142 -6.69 -10.86 5.91
CA PHE A 142 -5.97 -10.24 7.02
C PHE A 142 -6.65 -8.96 7.50
N ARG A 143 -7.01 -8.05 6.58
CA ARG A 143 -7.75 -6.83 6.87
C ARG A 143 -9.06 -7.12 7.59
N ASP A 144 -9.86 -8.00 7.01
CA ASP A 144 -11.21 -8.27 7.50
C ASP A 144 -11.17 -8.96 8.88
N TYR A 145 -10.21 -9.85 9.11
CA TYR A 145 -10.02 -10.42 10.44
C TYR A 145 -9.71 -9.36 11.50
N LEU A 146 -8.80 -8.44 11.20
CA LEU A 146 -8.42 -7.39 12.16
C LEU A 146 -9.54 -6.37 12.41
N ARG A 147 -10.40 -6.12 11.42
CA ARG A 147 -11.60 -5.29 11.60
C ARG A 147 -12.57 -5.90 12.60
N ASP A 148 -12.70 -7.22 12.62
CA ASP A 148 -13.61 -7.96 13.49
C ASP A 148 -12.99 -8.32 14.85
N ASN A 149 -11.68 -8.16 15.04
CA ASN A 149 -10.97 -8.66 16.22
C ASN A 149 -10.06 -7.59 16.84
N VAL A 150 -10.60 -6.83 17.77
CA VAL A 150 -9.90 -5.73 18.46
C VAL A 150 -8.61 -6.24 19.14
N VAL A 151 -8.64 -7.40 19.76
CA VAL A 151 -7.46 -7.98 20.45
C VAL A 151 -6.32 -8.22 19.46
N ALA A 152 -6.60 -8.85 18.32
CA ALA A 152 -5.59 -9.07 17.28
C ALA A 152 -5.11 -7.76 16.66
N CYS A 153 -6.00 -6.77 16.53
CA CYS A 153 -5.66 -5.43 16.07
C CYS A 153 -4.64 -4.76 17.02
N ASP A 154 -4.87 -4.83 18.33
CA ASP A 154 -3.97 -4.29 19.36
C ASP A 154 -2.62 -5.02 19.40
N GLU A 155 -2.64 -6.35 19.29
CA GLU A 155 -1.40 -7.15 19.20
C GLU A 155 -0.57 -6.75 17.98
N TYR A 156 -1.22 -6.57 16.83
CA TYR A 156 -0.54 -6.15 15.61
C TYR A 156 0.00 -4.71 15.71
N ALA A 157 -0.72 -3.80 16.38
CA ALA A 157 -0.22 -2.46 16.64
C ALA A 157 1.06 -2.49 17.50
N LYS A 158 1.06 -3.25 18.60
CA LYS A 158 2.23 -3.43 19.49
C LYS A 158 3.42 -4.01 18.72
N LEU A 159 3.19 -5.06 17.92
CA LEU A 159 4.21 -5.65 17.05
C LEU A 159 4.82 -4.61 16.12
N LYS A 160 3.99 -3.81 15.44
CA LYS A 160 4.47 -2.79 14.51
C LYS A 160 5.32 -1.71 15.19
N TYR A 161 4.96 -1.26 16.39
CA TYR A 161 5.77 -0.30 17.14
C TYR A 161 7.15 -0.89 17.49
N ALA A 162 7.19 -2.10 18.06
CA ALA A 162 8.44 -2.77 18.39
C ALA A 162 9.34 -3.01 17.18
N LEU A 163 8.76 -3.42 16.06
CA LEU A 163 9.51 -3.62 14.82
C LEU A 163 9.97 -2.31 14.19
N ALA A 164 9.21 -1.23 14.29
CA ALA A 164 9.62 0.08 13.80
C ALA A 164 10.79 0.65 14.60
N GLU A 165 10.84 0.42 15.91
CA GLU A 165 12.00 0.77 16.74
C GLU A 165 13.23 -0.04 16.34
N LYS A 166 13.08 -1.36 16.15
CA LYS A 166 14.19 -2.26 15.83
C LYS A 166 14.73 -2.06 14.42
N TYR A 167 13.86 -1.83 13.44
CA TYR A 167 14.18 -1.81 12.01
C TYR A 167 13.86 -0.47 11.34
N GLN A 168 14.00 0.64 12.06
CA GLN A 168 13.57 1.98 11.63
C GLN A 168 14.02 2.34 10.20
N PHE A 169 15.24 1.95 9.83
CA PHE A 169 15.85 2.27 8.54
C PHE A 169 15.96 1.07 7.59
N ASN A 170 15.46 -0.10 8.01
CA ASN A 170 15.49 -1.32 7.20
C ASN A 170 14.07 -1.80 6.89
N ARG A 171 13.55 -1.36 5.74
CA ARG A 171 12.19 -1.66 5.29
C ARG A 171 11.96 -3.14 5.01
N GLU A 172 12.97 -3.83 4.51
CA GLU A 172 12.90 -5.25 4.18
C GLU A 172 12.76 -6.10 5.45
N GLU A 173 13.67 -5.93 6.40
CA GLU A 173 13.63 -6.62 7.70
C GLU A 173 12.31 -6.33 8.45
N TYR A 174 11.86 -5.06 8.46
CA TYR A 174 10.58 -4.70 9.04
C TYR A 174 9.43 -5.47 8.39
N THR A 175 9.46 -5.63 7.08
CA THR A 175 8.38 -6.32 6.35
C THR A 175 8.42 -7.81 6.59
N GLN A 176 9.61 -8.43 6.54
CA GLN A 176 9.78 -9.85 6.82
C GLN A 176 9.39 -10.22 8.24
N ALA A 177 9.76 -9.39 9.23
CA ALA A 177 9.46 -9.66 10.64
C ALA A 177 7.95 -9.66 10.99
N LYS A 178 7.08 -9.15 10.11
CA LYS A 178 5.62 -9.21 10.27
C LYS A 178 4.99 -10.47 9.67
N THR A 179 5.72 -11.20 8.84
CA THR A 179 5.15 -12.28 8.02
C THR A 179 4.48 -13.36 8.85
N GLU A 180 5.12 -13.79 9.92
CA GLU A 180 4.57 -14.84 10.80
C GLU A 180 3.20 -14.45 11.38
N PHE A 181 3.08 -13.23 11.91
CA PHE A 181 1.82 -12.71 12.44
C PHE A 181 0.75 -12.63 11.35
N ILE A 182 1.11 -12.06 10.18
CA ILE A 182 0.19 -11.90 9.05
C ILE A 182 -0.32 -13.26 8.58
N THR A 183 0.57 -14.23 8.37
CA THR A 183 0.19 -15.59 7.95
C THR A 183 -0.77 -16.25 8.93
N LYS A 184 -0.45 -16.21 10.24
CA LYS A 184 -1.31 -16.75 11.29
C LYS A 184 -2.72 -16.16 11.24
N ILE A 185 -2.83 -14.84 11.16
CA ILE A 185 -4.13 -14.16 11.16
C ILE A 185 -4.92 -14.47 9.88
N THR A 186 -4.25 -14.47 8.73
CA THR A 186 -4.86 -14.81 7.43
C THR A 186 -5.46 -16.21 7.44
N GLU A 187 -4.73 -17.21 7.97
CA GLU A 187 -5.24 -18.59 8.08
C GLU A 187 -6.44 -18.71 9.03
N LEU A 188 -6.47 -17.92 10.11
CA LEU A 188 -7.65 -17.87 10.98
C LEU A 188 -8.89 -17.38 10.25
N GLN A 189 -8.77 -16.36 9.39
CA GLN A 189 -9.89 -15.87 8.59
C GLN A 189 -10.32 -16.89 7.51
N LYS A 190 -9.37 -17.52 6.83
CA LYS A 190 -9.67 -18.59 5.86
C LYS A 190 -10.49 -19.72 6.48
N ASN A 191 -10.15 -20.10 7.70
CA ASN A 191 -10.84 -21.19 8.42
C ASN A 191 -12.25 -20.78 8.89
N LYS A 192 -12.52 -19.49 9.13
CA LYS A 192 -13.88 -19.00 9.44
C LYS A 192 -14.81 -19.04 8.22
N ASN A 193 -14.25 -18.92 7.03
CA ASN A 193 -14.99 -18.82 5.77
C ASN A 193 -15.24 -20.20 5.11
N ARG A 194 -14.73 -21.28 5.70
CA ARG A 194 -14.97 -22.69 5.31
C ARG A 194 -16.13 -23.27 6.07
#